data_f4b3230090ccf75fa4900a141e60dd11
#
_entry.id   f4b3230090ccf75fa4900a141e60dd11
#
_cell.length_a   1.000
_cell.length_b   1.000
_cell.length_c   1.000
_cell.angle_alpha   90.00
_cell.angle_beta   90.00
_cell.angle_gamma   90.00
#
_symmetry.space_group_name_H-M   'P 1'
#
loop_
_entity.id
_entity.type
_entity.pdbx_description
1 polymer ?
#
loop_
_entity_poly.entity_id
_entity_poly.type
_entity_poly.pdbx_seq_one_letter_code
_entity_poly.pdbx_strand_id
1 'polypeptide(L)'
;MLMRARKKLRIETERLTLRAPQHSDFHSWASLRRASEAFLTPWEPSWSSDHLSRRAFTNRVYWAQRSLAGDTAVPLFLIRRADAQLLGAITLDTIRRGPAQAATVGYWTGEAFARQGY
;
A
#
# COMPACT_ATOMS: atom_id res chain seq x y z
N MET A 1 -1.81 24.98 11.50
CA MET A 1 -1.79 24.28 11.58
C MET A 1 -2.04 23.32 11.60
N LEU A 2 -2.26 23.10 11.64
CA LEU A 2 -2.40 22.21 11.73
C LEU A 2 -2.26 21.02 11.16
N MET A 3 -1.63 20.93 10.43
CA MET A 3 -1.20 19.81 9.71
C MET A 3 -0.70 18.77 10.57
N ARG A 4 -0.09 19.15 11.60
CA ARG A 4 0.44 18.21 12.48
C ARG A 4 -0.61 17.44 13.17
N ALA A 5 -1.75 17.96 13.23
CA ALA A 5 -2.82 17.26 13.85
C ALA A 5 -3.10 15.97 13.14
N ARG A 6 -2.59 15.83 11.92
CA ARG A 6 -2.81 14.66 11.17
C ARG A 6 -1.70 13.71 11.42
N LYS A 7 -1.76 12.93 12.42
CA LYS A 7 -0.72 11.99 12.69
C LYS A 7 -0.58 11.03 11.56
N LYS A 8 0.62 10.57 11.32
CA LYS A 8 0.84 9.51 10.37
C LYS A 8 0.21 8.25 10.90
N LEU A 9 -0.64 7.63 10.10
CA LEU A 9 -1.25 6.38 10.48
C LEU A 9 -0.20 5.28 10.48
N ARG A 10 -0.11 4.56 11.59
CA ARG A 10 0.86 3.49 11.73
C ARG A 10 0.26 2.43 12.63
N ILE A 11 0.11 1.23 12.11
CA ILE A 11 -0.47 0.11 12.85
C ILE A 11 0.60 -0.95 12.99
N GLU A 12 0.80 -1.46 14.20
CA GLU A 12 1.78 -2.50 14.42
C GLU A 12 1.11 -3.77 14.89
N THR A 13 1.47 -4.88 14.25
CA THR A 13 1.08 -6.21 14.69
C THR A 13 2.35 -6.90 15.20
N GLU A 14 2.21 -8.16 15.56
CA GLU A 14 3.37 -8.91 16.05
C GLU A 14 4.51 -8.93 15.03
N ARG A 15 4.20 -9.10 13.75
CA ARG A 15 5.20 -9.29 12.71
C ARG A 15 5.31 -8.14 11.72
N LEU A 16 4.35 -7.23 11.70
CA LEU A 16 4.24 -6.21 10.67
C LEU A 16 4.10 -4.82 11.24
N THR A 17 4.57 -3.85 10.46
CA THR A 17 4.16 -2.46 10.59
C THR A 17 3.38 -2.11 9.33
N LEU A 18 2.20 -1.53 9.50
CA LEU A 18 1.38 -1.05 8.40
C LEU A 18 1.47 0.47 8.41
N ARG A 19 1.96 1.04 7.33
CA ARG A 19 2.11 2.49 7.22
C ARG A 19 1.91 2.94 5.79
N ALA A 20 1.68 4.24 5.62
CA ALA A 20 1.51 4.81 4.29
C ALA A 20 2.80 4.67 3.48
N PRO A 21 2.68 4.56 2.15
CA PRO A 21 3.85 4.56 1.28
C PRO A 21 4.64 5.86 1.43
N GLN A 22 5.95 5.76 1.30
CA GLN A 22 6.87 6.88 1.33
C GLN A 22 7.66 6.90 0.03
N HIS A 23 8.13 8.07 -0.38
CA HIS A 23 8.91 8.18 -1.61
C HIS A 23 10.15 7.29 -1.57
N SER A 24 10.74 7.10 -0.40
CA SER A 24 11.92 6.26 -0.23
C SER A 24 11.64 4.77 -0.44
N ASP A 25 10.38 4.38 -0.54
CA ASP A 25 10.04 2.97 -0.74
C ASP A 25 10.10 2.54 -2.21
N PHE A 26 10.43 3.46 -3.12
CA PHE A 26 10.32 3.16 -4.55
C PHE A 26 11.11 1.92 -4.96
N HIS A 27 12.36 1.81 -4.58
CA HIS A 27 13.19 0.68 -5.02
C HIS A 27 12.66 -0.65 -4.49
N SER A 28 12.28 -0.67 -3.22
CA SER A 28 11.72 -1.90 -2.62
C SER A 28 10.42 -2.29 -3.30
N TRP A 29 9.56 -1.30 -3.55
CA TRP A 29 8.28 -1.52 -4.20
C TRP A 29 8.46 -2.04 -5.64
N ALA A 30 9.28 -1.37 -6.43
CA ALA A 30 9.47 -1.73 -7.82
C ALA A 30 10.12 -3.11 -7.94
N SER A 31 11.12 -3.39 -7.11
CA SER A 31 11.79 -4.68 -7.13
C SER A 31 10.86 -5.82 -6.76
N LEU A 32 10.06 -5.62 -5.71
CA LEU A 32 9.12 -6.64 -5.26
C LEU A 32 8.03 -6.90 -6.31
N ARG A 33 7.49 -5.84 -6.89
CA ARG A 33 6.47 -5.98 -7.92
C ARG A 33 7.03 -6.66 -9.16
N ARG A 34 8.24 -6.29 -9.56
CA ARG A 34 8.86 -6.89 -10.75
C ARG A 34 9.12 -8.38 -10.52
N ALA A 35 9.62 -8.74 -9.36
CA ALA A 35 9.89 -10.13 -9.02
C ALA A 35 8.62 -10.95 -8.91
N SER A 36 7.48 -10.31 -8.65
CA SER A 36 6.21 -10.98 -8.43
C SER A 36 5.23 -10.82 -9.60
N GLU A 37 5.70 -10.31 -10.72
CA GLU A 37 4.80 -9.95 -11.84
C GLU A 37 3.94 -11.12 -12.29
N ALA A 38 4.54 -12.28 -12.52
CA ALA A 38 3.80 -13.44 -13.00
C ALA A 38 2.80 -13.94 -11.95
N PHE A 39 3.11 -13.76 -10.69
CA PHE A 39 2.23 -14.16 -9.59
C PHE A 39 1.05 -13.21 -9.45
N LEU A 40 1.25 -11.92 -9.70
CA LEU A 40 0.24 -10.89 -9.45
C LEU A 40 -0.66 -10.62 -10.65
N THR A 41 -0.13 -10.67 -11.87
CA THR A 41 -0.88 -10.22 -13.04
C THR A 41 -2.18 -10.96 -13.30
N PRO A 42 -2.33 -12.26 -12.99
CA PRO A 42 -3.63 -12.91 -13.17
C PRO A 42 -4.75 -12.29 -12.34
N TRP A 43 -4.41 -11.59 -11.27
CA TRP A 43 -5.38 -11.07 -10.31
C TRP A 43 -5.52 -9.55 -10.36
N GLU A 44 -4.82 -8.88 -11.26
CA GLU A 44 -4.80 -7.42 -11.35
C GLU A 44 -5.10 -6.98 -12.76
N PRO A 45 -5.57 -5.74 -12.95
CA PRO A 45 -5.66 -5.18 -14.29
C PRO A 45 -4.29 -5.20 -14.97
N SER A 46 -4.28 -5.22 -16.30
CA SER A 46 -3.04 -5.22 -17.03
C SER A 46 -2.15 -4.03 -16.63
N TRP A 47 -0.87 -4.31 -16.47
CA TRP A 47 0.08 -3.26 -16.10
C TRP A 47 0.42 -2.45 -17.33
N SER A 48 0.42 -1.13 -17.20
CA SER A 48 0.91 -0.25 -18.26
C SER A 48 2.42 -0.38 -18.36
N SER A 49 2.99 0.09 -19.47
CA SER A 49 4.43 -0.03 -19.68
C SER A 49 5.24 0.73 -18.65
N ASP A 50 4.66 1.78 -18.03
CA ASP A 50 5.34 2.58 -17.03
C ASP A 50 4.87 2.25 -15.60
N HIS A 51 4.21 1.10 -15.39
CA HIS A 51 3.63 0.75 -14.09
C HIS A 51 4.65 0.81 -12.95
N LEU A 52 5.89 0.39 -13.21
CA LEU A 52 6.92 0.35 -12.18
C LEU A 52 7.87 1.54 -12.25
N SER A 53 7.51 2.61 -12.94
CA SER A 53 8.35 3.80 -13.03
C SER A 53 8.32 4.60 -11.74
N ARG A 54 9.36 5.41 -11.54
CA ARG A 54 9.38 6.32 -10.40
C ARG A 54 8.22 7.30 -10.46
N ARG A 55 7.86 7.76 -11.66
CA ARG A 55 6.75 8.70 -11.81
C ARG A 55 5.43 8.08 -11.34
N ALA A 56 5.17 6.84 -11.74
CA ALA A 56 3.96 6.15 -11.31
C ALA A 56 3.95 5.97 -9.81
N PHE A 57 5.10 5.64 -9.22
CA PHE A 57 5.19 5.48 -7.77
C PHE A 57 4.99 6.81 -7.03
N THR A 58 5.60 7.88 -7.55
CA THR A 58 5.41 9.20 -6.96
C THR A 58 3.93 9.58 -6.92
N ASN A 59 3.21 9.30 -8.02
CA ASN A 59 1.77 9.57 -8.07
C ASN A 59 1.02 8.74 -7.02
N ARG A 60 1.44 7.51 -6.80
CA ARG A 60 0.81 6.67 -5.77
C ARG A 60 1.03 7.24 -4.38
N VAL A 61 2.23 7.74 -4.10
CA VAL A 61 2.52 8.32 -2.80
C VAL A 61 1.65 9.56 -2.56
N TYR A 62 1.53 10.43 -3.57
CA TYR A 62 0.69 11.60 -3.44
C TYR A 62 -0.79 11.22 -3.29
N TRP A 63 -1.25 10.23 -4.04
CA TRP A 63 -2.62 9.76 -3.89
C TRP A 63 -2.86 9.25 -2.47
N ALA A 64 -1.90 8.51 -1.93
CA ALA A 64 -2.02 7.98 -0.57
C ALA A 64 -2.12 9.11 0.45
N GLN A 65 -1.29 10.14 0.29
CA GLN A 65 -1.30 11.28 1.20
C GLN A 65 -2.65 12.01 1.16
N ARG A 66 -3.16 12.25 -0.06
CA ARG A 66 -4.45 12.93 -0.21
C ARG A 66 -5.59 12.09 0.34
N SER A 67 -5.55 10.80 0.10
CA SER A 67 -6.62 9.91 0.53
C SER A 67 -6.69 9.81 2.05
N LEU A 68 -5.54 9.69 2.70
CA LEU A 68 -5.50 9.66 4.17
C LEU A 68 -5.96 10.98 4.75
N ALA A 69 -5.55 12.10 4.14
CA ALA A 69 -5.93 13.41 4.60
C ALA A 69 -7.43 13.63 4.48
N GLY A 70 -8.05 13.11 3.43
CA GLY A 70 -9.47 13.30 3.18
C GLY A 70 -10.36 12.16 3.65
N ASP A 71 -9.80 11.15 4.28
CA ASP A 71 -10.55 9.97 4.74
C ASP A 71 -11.31 9.28 3.61
N THR A 72 -10.74 9.28 2.40
CA THR A 72 -11.38 8.63 1.26
C THR A 72 -10.83 7.22 1.02
N ALA A 73 -9.61 6.99 1.46
CA ALA A 73 -8.99 5.67 1.36
C ALA A 73 -7.89 5.56 2.41
N VAL A 74 -7.54 4.32 2.74
CA VAL A 74 -6.46 4.05 3.69
C VAL A 74 -5.49 3.08 3.01
N PRO A 75 -4.53 3.60 2.24
CA PRO A 75 -3.52 2.76 1.58
C PRO A 75 -2.32 2.57 2.49
N LEU A 76 -1.99 1.31 2.77
CA LEU A 76 -0.92 0.98 3.69
C LEU A 76 0.00 -0.06 3.07
N PHE A 77 1.31 0.12 3.30
CA PHE A 77 2.30 -0.90 2.98
C PHE A 77 2.46 -1.83 4.18
N LEU A 78 2.75 -3.09 3.88
CA LEU A 78 3.03 -4.11 4.87
C LEU A 78 4.54 -4.24 4.98
N ILE A 79 5.09 -3.85 6.12
CA ILE A 79 6.53 -3.86 6.34
C ILE A 79 6.83 -4.89 7.42
N ARG A 80 7.73 -5.83 7.14
CA ARG A 80 8.10 -6.84 8.13
C ARG A 80 8.98 -6.20 9.21
N ARG A 81 8.60 -6.38 10.45
CA ARG A 81 9.28 -5.71 11.56
C ARG A 81 10.70 -6.19 11.76
N ALA A 82 10.94 -7.46 11.49
CA ALA A 82 12.26 -8.05 11.76
C ALA A 82 13.37 -7.38 10.93
N ASP A 83 13.10 -6.98 9.69
CA ASP A 83 14.13 -6.47 8.80
C ASP A 83 13.70 -5.30 7.94
N ALA A 84 12.51 -4.74 8.21
CA ALA A 84 11.97 -3.61 7.46
C ALA A 84 11.73 -3.91 5.98
N GLN A 85 11.54 -5.20 5.64
CA GLN A 85 11.31 -5.60 4.26
C GLN A 85 9.86 -5.32 3.86
N LEU A 86 9.67 -4.69 2.71
CA LEU A 86 8.33 -4.51 2.14
C LEU A 86 7.81 -5.84 1.65
N LEU A 87 6.64 -6.25 2.12
CA LEU A 87 6.04 -7.53 1.76
C LEU A 87 4.86 -7.39 0.81
N GLY A 88 4.16 -6.26 0.83
CA GLY A 88 2.97 -6.05 0.03
C GLY A 88 2.22 -4.84 0.51
N ALA A 89 0.94 -4.78 0.21
CA ALA A 89 0.11 -3.64 0.56
C ALA A 89 -1.33 -4.05 0.80
N ILE A 90 -2.02 -3.26 1.60
CA ILE A 90 -3.45 -3.39 1.80
C ILE A 90 -4.07 -2.01 1.69
N THR A 91 -5.21 -1.90 1.04
CA THR A 91 -5.88 -0.62 0.85
C THR A 91 -7.37 -0.78 1.16
N LEU A 92 -7.87 0.10 2.04
CA LEU A 92 -9.30 0.30 2.19
C LEU A 92 -9.65 1.45 1.27
N ASP A 93 -10.54 1.22 0.32
CA ASP A 93 -10.87 2.22 -0.68
C ASP A 93 -12.38 2.40 -0.76
N THR A 94 -12.80 3.41 -1.50
CA THR A 94 -14.21 3.69 -1.70
C THR A 94 -14.96 3.72 -0.37
N ILE A 95 -14.38 4.44 0.61
CA ILE A 95 -14.97 4.52 1.94
C ILE A 95 -16.29 5.28 1.86
N ARG A 96 -17.37 4.66 2.36
CA ARG A 96 -18.70 5.25 2.37
C ARG A 96 -19.13 5.53 3.80
N ARG A 97 -19.61 6.74 4.01
CA ARG A 97 -20.15 7.16 5.31
C ARG A 97 -21.67 7.15 5.23
N GLY A 98 -22.31 7.31 6.33
CA GLY A 98 -23.77 7.33 6.40
C GLY A 98 -24.32 5.95 6.66
N PRO A 99 -25.57 5.66 6.30
CA PRO A 99 -26.21 4.40 6.71
C PRO A 99 -25.50 3.15 6.24
N ALA A 100 -24.91 3.18 5.06
CA ALA A 100 -24.26 1.97 4.52
C ALA A 100 -22.92 1.69 5.16
N GLN A 101 -22.12 2.73 5.41
CA GLN A 101 -20.79 2.61 6.03
C GLN A 101 -20.01 1.43 5.52
N ALA A 102 -19.62 1.48 4.25
CA ALA A 102 -18.92 0.37 3.59
C ALA A 102 -17.61 0.84 3.00
N ALA A 103 -16.73 -0.11 2.74
CA ALA A 103 -15.46 0.15 2.06
C ALA A 103 -15.05 -1.10 1.29
N THR A 104 -14.21 -0.90 0.29
CA THR A 104 -13.64 -1.98 -0.49
C THR A 104 -12.23 -2.26 0.02
N VAL A 105 -11.90 -3.54 0.20
CA VAL A 105 -10.56 -3.94 0.64
C VAL A 105 -9.84 -4.59 -0.52
N GLY A 106 -8.66 -4.06 -0.84
CA GLY A 106 -7.76 -4.66 -1.82
C GLY A 106 -6.42 -4.94 -1.17
N TYR A 107 -5.74 -5.98 -1.62
CA TYR A 107 -4.41 -6.27 -1.07
C TYR A 107 -3.59 -7.07 -2.08
N TRP A 108 -2.27 -7.02 -1.90
CA TRP A 108 -1.35 -7.90 -2.61
C TRP A 108 -0.14 -8.17 -1.73
N THR A 109 0.49 -9.32 -1.94
CA THR A 109 1.76 -9.65 -1.32
C THR A 109 2.72 -10.12 -2.39
N GLY A 110 4.01 -9.91 -2.17
CA GLY A 110 5.03 -10.47 -3.04
C GLY A 110 4.98 -11.99 -2.98
N GLU A 111 5.30 -12.64 -4.08
CA GLU A 111 5.19 -14.10 -4.18
C GLU A 111 5.97 -14.81 -3.07
N ALA A 112 7.18 -14.32 -2.77
CA ALA A 112 8.04 -14.95 -1.78
C ALA A 112 7.45 -14.91 -0.36
N PHE A 113 6.45 -14.04 -0.12
CA PHE A 113 5.90 -13.83 1.21
C PHE A 113 4.46 -14.30 1.34
N ALA A 114 3.88 -14.83 0.27
CA ALA A 114 2.50 -15.30 0.29
C ALA A 114 2.35 -16.50 1.20
N ARG A 115 1.17 -16.62 1.81
CA ARG A 115 0.79 -17.78 2.61
C ARG A 115 1.67 -18.01 3.83
N GLN A 116 2.26 -16.94 4.37
CA GLN A 116 3.07 -17.05 5.59
C GLN A 116 2.39 -16.46 6.80
N GLY A 117 1.11 -16.17 6.69
CA GLY A 117 0.32 -15.73 7.83
C GLY A 117 0.48 -14.26 8.20
N TYR A 118 1.11 -13.49 7.29
CA TYR A 118 1.19 -12.07 7.57
C TYR A 118 -0.18 -11.44 7.43
#